data_9ae3f75c6df001b5f219972e6bf10b41
#
_entry.id   9ae3f75c6df001b5f219972e6bf10b41
#
_cell.length_a   1.000
_cell.length_b   1.000
_cell.length_c   1.000
_cell.angle_alpha   90.00
_cell.angle_beta   90.00
_cell.angle_gamma   90.00
#
_symmetry.space_group_name_H-M   'P 1'
#
loop_
_entity.id
_entity.type
_entity.pdbx_description
1 polymer ?
#
loop_
_entity_poly.entity_id
_entity_poly.type
_entity_poly.pdbx_seq_one_letter_code
_entity_poly.pdbx_strand_id
1 'polypeptide(L)'
;LPNGDYCYVDNGTGFEKQKELAYPNEFVIYDINDDSIDELLIGIEGTCNSDSAQYIYRFSEKKEEFELLFDYYYGCRFYENGLIYAPASHSGYTYNDDFWPYEVYRYNEMENMYECIASVEELDLNACPEYKDNFPFKDDKDGDKKIYFVRFYEDSLRLDEGEYNDWKEKLFESDLFELNWHTLS
;
A
#
# COMPACT_ATOMS: atom_id res chain seq x y z
N LEU A 1 -8.26 8.30 18.06
CA LEU A 1 -7.99 6.88 17.92
C LEU A 1 -9.09 6.26 17.10
N PRO A 2 -8.82 5.40 16.11
CA PRO A 2 -9.84 4.76 15.31
C PRO A 2 -10.81 4.01 16.22
N ASN A 3 -12.09 4.16 15.98
CA ASN A 3 -13.13 3.40 16.67
C ASN A 3 -12.94 1.93 16.29
N GLY A 4 -12.45 1.15 17.23
CA GLY A 4 -12.03 -0.23 17.12
C GLY A 4 -12.65 -1.01 15.97
N ASP A 5 -11.81 -1.54 15.11
CA ASP A 5 -12.21 -2.35 13.98
C ASP A 5 -12.83 -3.67 14.41
N TYR A 6 -13.70 -4.18 13.57
CA TYR A 6 -14.34 -5.46 13.82
C TYR A 6 -13.74 -6.48 12.88
N CYS A 7 -13.23 -7.58 13.39
CA CYS A 7 -12.96 -8.73 12.56
C CYS A 7 -14.07 -9.78 12.64
N TYR A 8 -14.16 -10.59 11.61
CA TYR A 8 -15.05 -11.73 11.56
C TYR A 8 -14.21 -12.98 11.76
N VAL A 9 -14.44 -13.69 12.87
CA VAL A 9 -13.75 -14.94 13.15
C VAL A 9 -14.72 -16.10 12.83
N ASP A 10 -14.27 -17.06 12.00
CA ASP A 10 -14.99 -18.29 11.79
C ASP A 10 -14.79 -19.21 13.00
N ASN A 11 -15.84 -19.39 13.77
CA ASN A 11 -15.85 -20.28 14.95
C ASN A 11 -16.32 -21.70 14.65
N GLY A 12 -16.40 -22.08 13.35
CA GLY A 12 -16.86 -23.40 12.88
C GLY A 12 -18.39 -23.56 12.83
N THR A 13 -19.13 -22.55 13.26
CA THR A 13 -20.60 -22.49 13.15
C THR A 13 -21.08 -21.27 12.34
N GLY A 14 -20.16 -20.45 11.90
CA GLY A 14 -20.37 -19.21 11.15
C GLY A 14 -19.41 -18.11 11.60
N PHE A 15 -19.49 -16.99 10.92
CA PHE A 15 -18.67 -15.83 11.25
C PHE A 15 -19.32 -15.02 12.39
N GLU A 16 -18.67 -14.91 13.52
CA GLU A 16 -19.03 -14.00 14.58
C GLU A 16 -18.26 -12.69 14.46
N LYS A 17 -18.98 -11.57 14.60
CA LYS A 17 -18.38 -10.25 14.68
C LYS A 17 -17.78 -10.08 16.07
N GLN A 18 -16.45 -10.14 16.17
CA GLN A 18 -15.75 -9.82 17.41
C GLN A 18 -15.24 -8.38 17.33
N LYS A 19 -15.44 -7.62 18.41
CA LYS A 19 -14.78 -6.34 18.56
C LYS A 19 -13.38 -6.62 19.06
N GLU A 20 -12.44 -6.67 18.13
CA GLU A 20 -11.04 -6.62 18.50
C GLU A 20 -10.62 -5.16 18.66
N LEU A 21 -10.11 -4.87 19.83
CA LEU A 21 -9.47 -3.60 20.08
C LEU A 21 -8.08 -3.71 19.44
N ALA A 22 -7.94 -3.21 18.22
CA ALA A 22 -6.63 -2.97 17.66
C ALA A 22 -5.96 -1.88 18.52
N TYR A 23 -4.87 -2.22 19.18
CA TYR A 23 -4.10 -1.27 19.97
C TYR A 23 -2.88 -0.83 19.18
N PRO A 24 -2.57 0.48 19.16
CA PRO A 24 -1.27 0.93 18.70
C PRO A 24 -0.18 0.19 19.47
N ASN A 25 0.74 -0.45 18.76
CA ASN A 25 1.86 -1.17 19.36
C ASN A 25 3.19 -0.46 19.15
N GLU A 26 3.27 0.41 18.17
CA GLU A 26 4.48 1.15 17.84
C GLU A 26 4.16 2.53 17.25
N PHE A 27 5.13 3.43 17.35
CA PHE A 27 5.05 4.75 16.73
C PHE A 27 6.44 5.26 16.33
N VAL A 28 6.45 6.20 15.41
CA VAL A 28 7.63 6.99 15.07
C VAL A 28 7.22 8.42 14.74
N ILE A 29 8.08 9.38 15.04
CA ILE A 29 7.91 10.79 14.65
C ILE A 29 8.98 11.08 13.62
N TYR A 30 8.58 11.47 12.43
CA TYR A 30 9.49 11.68 11.32
C TYR A 30 8.85 12.56 10.24
N ASP A 31 9.64 13.45 9.62
CA ASP A 31 9.26 14.20 8.42
C ASP A 31 9.33 13.27 7.20
N ILE A 32 8.20 12.65 6.86
CA ILE A 32 8.15 11.57 5.86
C ILE A 32 7.96 12.09 4.44
N ASN A 33 7.56 13.35 4.27
CA ASN A 33 7.29 13.97 2.99
C ASN A 33 8.27 15.11 2.63
N ASP A 34 9.30 15.32 3.48
CA ASP A 34 10.37 16.32 3.33
C ASP A 34 9.84 17.77 3.26
N ASP A 35 8.81 18.09 4.04
CA ASP A 35 8.25 19.45 4.14
C ASP A 35 8.70 20.20 5.41
N SER A 36 9.61 19.62 6.17
CA SER A 36 10.15 20.11 7.44
C SER A 36 9.17 20.16 8.61
N ILE A 37 8.08 19.40 8.50
CA ILE A 37 7.11 19.19 9.59
C ILE A 37 7.05 17.68 9.89
N ASP A 38 7.34 17.32 11.13
CA ASP A 38 7.28 15.92 11.54
C ASP A 38 5.85 15.40 11.57
N GLU A 39 5.63 14.21 11.01
CA GLU A 39 4.43 13.42 11.16
C GLU A 39 4.55 12.41 12.30
N LEU A 40 3.41 12.06 12.90
CA LEU A 40 3.27 10.94 13.80
C LEU A 40 2.76 9.72 13.02
N LEU A 41 3.63 8.73 12.85
CA LEU A 41 3.27 7.44 12.28
C LEU A 41 2.90 6.49 13.41
N ILE A 42 1.80 5.79 13.27
CA ILE A 42 1.31 4.79 14.23
C ILE A 42 1.18 3.45 13.53
N GLY A 43 1.86 2.43 14.05
CA GLY A 43 1.68 1.04 13.68
C GLY A 43 0.69 0.36 14.60
N ILE A 44 -0.22 -0.43 14.03
CA ILE A 44 -1.18 -1.25 14.75
C ILE A 44 -0.98 -2.69 14.30
N GLU A 45 -0.63 -3.57 15.22
CA GLU A 45 -0.56 -4.99 14.95
C GLU A 45 -1.98 -5.56 14.81
N GLY A 46 -2.27 -6.13 13.64
CA GLY A 46 -3.56 -6.75 13.36
C GLY A 46 -3.69 -8.09 14.04
N THR A 47 -4.87 -8.36 14.57
CA THR A 47 -5.20 -9.65 15.20
C THR A 47 -5.89 -10.60 14.23
N CYS A 48 -6.36 -10.09 13.09
CA CYS A 48 -6.98 -10.85 12.03
C CYS A 48 -6.04 -10.96 10.83
N ASN A 49 -5.44 -12.13 10.65
CA ASN A 49 -4.65 -12.49 9.47
C ASN A 49 -3.35 -11.72 9.24
N SER A 50 -2.59 -11.45 10.28
CA SER A 50 -1.20 -10.96 10.25
C SER A 50 -0.97 -9.56 9.66
N ASP A 51 -1.99 -8.76 9.50
CA ASP A 51 -1.85 -7.47 8.84
C ASP A 51 -1.69 -6.34 9.86
N SER A 52 -0.64 -5.55 9.68
CA SER A 52 -0.43 -4.33 10.44
C SER A 52 -1.08 -3.16 9.72
N ALA A 53 -1.89 -2.39 10.40
CA ALA A 53 -2.37 -1.12 9.88
C ALA A 53 -1.37 -0.01 10.19
N GLN A 54 -1.24 0.94 9.28
CA GLN A 54 -0.38 2.10 9.46
C GLN A 54 -1.16 3.38 9.23
N TYR A 55 -0.95 4.34 10.12
CA TYR A 55 -1.62 5.63 10.11
C TYR A 55 -0.58 6.74 10.16
N ILE A 56 -0.75 7.78 9.37
CA ILE A 56 0.09 8.98 9.38
C ILE A 56 -0.77 10.16 9.81
N TYR A 57 -0.34 10.83 10.86
CA TYR A 57 -1.00 12.01 11.39
C TYR A 57 -0.05 13.19 11.39
N ARG A 58 -0.60 14.39 11.17
CA ARG A 58 0.08 15.66 11.37
C ARG A 58 -0.63 16.47 12.44
N PHE A 59 0.14 17.13 13.31
CA PHE A 59 -0.44 18.06 14.26
C PHE A 59 -0.76 19.40 13.59
N SER A 60 -2.03 19.78 13.63
CA SER A 60 -2.50 21.08 13.13
C SER A 60 -2.50 22.10 14.27
N GLU A 61 -1.54 23.03 14.27
CA GLU A 61 -1.50 24.11 15.26
C GLU A 61 -2.75 24.99 15.23
N LYS A 62 -3.34 25.17 14.07
CA LYS A 62 -4.57 25.97 13.89
C LYS A 62 -5.78 25.35 14.54
N LYS A 63 -5.90 24.02 14.50
CA LYS A 63 -7.02 23.28 15.05
C LYS A 63 -6.73 22.70 16.44
N GLU A 64 -5.45 22.71 16.86
CA GLU A 64 -4.96 22.11 18.10
C GLU A 64 -5.29 20.61 18.18
N GLU A 65 -5.28 19.90 17.02
CA GLU A 65 -5.58 18.48 16.91
C GLU A 65 -4.70 17.76 15.88
N PHE A 66 -4.63 16.44 15.96
CA PHE A 66 -4.01 15.62 14.94
C PHE A 66 -4.97 15.36 13.77
N GLU A 67 -4.52 15.67 12.56
CA GLU A 67 -5.22 15.39 11.31
C GLU A 67 -4.66 14.12 10.69
N LEU A 68 -5.54 13.21 10.27
CA LEU A 68 -5.17 12.00 9.56
C LEU A 68 -4.80 12.37 8.12
N LEU A 69 -3.58 12.03 7.70
CA LEU A 69 -3.09 12.25 6.34
C LEU A 69 -3.17 10.99 5.47
N PHE A 70 -3.06 9.81 6.11
CA PHE A 70 -3.01 8.53 5.43
C PHE A 70 -3.40 7.40 6.38
N ASP A 71 -4.12 6.41 5.87
CA ASP A 71 -4.38 5.14 6.55
C ASP A 71 -4.31 3.98 5.56
N TYR A 72 -3.69 2.89 5.99
CA TYR A 72 -3.59 1.68 5.19
C TYR A 72 -3.52 0.43 6.07
N TYR A 73 -4.11 -0.68 5.58
CA TYR A 73 -4.29 -1.91 6.37
C TYR A 73 -3.14 -2.91 6.27
N TYR A 74 -2.08 -2.61 5.49
CA TYR A 74 -0.93 -3.50 5.28
C TYR A 74 0.35 -2.74 5.46
N GLY A 75 1.44 -3.48 5.79
CA GLY A 75 2.75 -2.87 6.00
C GLY A 75 3.25 -2.11 4.78
N CYS A 76 3.27 -0.80 4.86
CA CYS A 76 3.78 0.07 3.82
C CYS A 76 5.31 0.17 3.87
N ARG A 77 5.90 0.57 2.73
CA ARG A 77 7.30 0.97 2.65
C ARG A 77 7.36 2.45 2.29
N PHE A 78 8.20 3.17 2.99
CA PHE A 78 8.36 4.61 2.83
C PHE A 78 9.69 4.90 2.15
N TYR A 79 9.68 5.79 1.17
CA TYR A 79 10.86 6.15 0.38
C TYR A 79 11.26 7.61 0.66
N GLU A 80 12.57 7.91 0.63
CA GLU A 80 13.11 9.26 0.87
C GLU A 80 12.60 10.32 -0.12
N ASN A 81 12.10 9.91 -1.28
CA ASN A 81 11.45 10.81 -2.24
C ASN A 81 9.96 11.10 -1.93
N GLY A 82 9.50 10.78 -0.73
CA GLY A 82 8.14 11.04 -0.25
C GLY A 82 7.07 10.08 -0.80
N LEU A 83 7.48 8.97 -1.46
CA LEU A 83 6.55 7.96 -1.93
C LEU A 83 6.26 6.91 -0.85
N ILE A 84 5.02 6.43 -0.86
CA ILE A 84 4.59 5.27 -0.07
C ILE A 84 4.26 4.13 -1.04
N TYR A 85 4.93 3.00 -0.88
CA TYR A 85 4.55 1.72 -1.50
C TYR A 85 3.59 1.00 -0.55
N ALA A 86 2.39 0.73 -1.01
CA ALA A 86 1.33 0.11 -0.23
C ALA A 86 0.89 -1.21 -0.89
N PRO A 87 1.24 -2.39 -0.34
CA PRO A 87 0.90 -3.67 -0.92
C PRO A 87 -0.61 -3.91 -0.83
N ALA A 88 -1.21 -4.48 -1.88
CA ALA A 88 -2.64 -4.81 -1.88
C ALA A 88 -2.98 -5.94 -0.91
N SER A 89 -4.28 -6.07 -0.58
CA SER A 89 -4.79 -7.14 0.29
C SER A 89 -4.62 -8.53 -0.31
N HIS A 90 -4.33 -9.52 0.52
CA HIS A 90 -4.30 -10.95 0.15
C HIS A 90 -5.65 -11.52 -0.30
N SER A 91 -6.76 -10.87 0.02
CA SER A 91 -8.09 -11.41 -0.26
C SER A 91 -8.51 -11.18 -1.70
N GLY A 92 -8.49 -12.25 -2.49
CA GLY A 92 -9.12 -12.28 -3.81
C GLY A 92 -8.17 -12.36 -5.00
N TYR A 93 -6.89 -12.40 -4.78
CA TYR A 93 -5.91 -12.54 -5.84
C TYR A 93 -5.29 -13.93 -5.82
N THR A 94 -5.54 -14.71 -6.88
CA THR A 94 -4.83 -15.97 -7.17
C THR A 94 -3.67 -15.66 -8.08
N TYR A 95 -2.68 -14.90 -7.58
CA TYR A 95 -1.56 -14.52 -8.39
C TYR A 95 -0.33 -15.37 -8.11
N ASN A 96 0.58 -15.28 -9.06
CA ASN A 96 1.89 -15.86 -9.03
C ASN A 96 2.61 -15.45 -7.73
N ASP A 97 3.29 -16.40 -7.08
CA ASP A 97 4.06 -16.16 -5.85
C ASP A 97 5.16 -15.10 -6.01
N ASP A 98 5.50 -14.72 -7.26
CA ASP A 98 6.59 -13.81 -7.60
C ASP A 98 6.17 -12.33 -7.68
N PHE A 99 4.88 -12.02 -7.83
CA PHE A 99 4.39 -10.65 -7.94
C PHE A 99 3.23 -10.37 -6.98
N TRP A 100 3.31 -9.24 -6.32
CA TRP A 100 2.27 -8.75 -5.43
C TRP A 100 1.73 -7.40 -5.91
N PRO A 101 0.43 -7.26 -6.18
CA PRO A 101 -0.18 -5.98 -6.54
C PRO A 101 0.05 -4.93 -5.46
N TYR A 102 0.20 -3.69 -5.86
CA TYR A 102 0.44 -2.59 -4.94
C TYR A 102 -0.07 -1.27 -5.46
N GLU A 103 -0.21 -0.32 -4.55
CA GLU A 103 -0.50 1.08 -4.84
C GLU A 103 0.67 1.96 -4.44
N VAL A 104 0.78 3.10 -5.08
CA VAL A 104 1.79 4.12 -4.79
C VAL A 104 1.09 5.39 -4.41
N TYR A 105 1.47 5.95 -3.28
CA TYR A 105 0.91 7.20 -2.78
C TYR A 105 1.97 8.28 -2.72
N ARG A 106 1.52 9.53 -2.88
CA ARG A 106 2.32 10.76 -2.71
C ARG A 106 1.51 11.77 -1.94
N TYR A 107 2.18 12.54 -1.09
CA TYR A 107 1.55 13.63 -0.39
C TYR A 107 1.13 14.75 -1.34
N ASN A 108 -0.13 15.20 -1.21
CA ASN A 108 -0.69 16.34 -1.91
C ASN A 108 -0.85 17.50 -0.93
N GLU A 109 0.00 18.53 -1.07
CA GLU A 109 -0.01 19.70 -0.20
C GLU A 109 -1.34 20.49 -0.25
N MET A 110 -2.03 20.50 -1.40
CA MET A 110 -3.28 21.26 -1.56
C MET A 110 -4.43 20.60 -0.79
N GLU A 111 -4.48 19.27 -0.80
CA GLU A 111 -5.52 18.51 -0.13
C GLU A 111 -5.12 18.11 1.30
N ASN A 112 -3.86 18.33 1.70
CA ASN A 112 -3.28 17.92 2.98
C ASN A 112 -3.50 16.44 3.28
N MET A 113 -3.25 15.57 2.31
CA MET A 113 -3.39 14.11 2.42
C MET A 113 -2.53 13.37 1.39
N TYR A 114 -2.31 12.09 1.62
CA TYR A 114 -1.69 11.22 0.61
C TYR A 114 -2.72 10.77 -0.41
N GLU A 115 -2.37 10.89 -1.68
CA GLU A 115 -3.18 10.47 -2.81
C GLU A 115 -2.55 9.28 -3.52
N CYS A 116 -3.36 8.31 -3.94
CA CYS A 116 -2.93 7.22 -4.80
C CYS A 116 -2.59 7.77 -6.19
N ILE A 117 -1.31 7.73 -6.55
CA ILE A 117 -0.82 8.21 -7.84
C ILE A 117 -0.69 7.09 -8.87
N ALA A 118 -0.59 5.83 -8.43
CA ALA A 118 -0.57 4.68 -9.32
C ALA A 118 -1.05 3.41 -8.59
N SER A 119 -1.73 2.52 -9.31
CA SER A 119 -1.95 1.13 -8.89
C SER A 119 -1.31 0.18 -9.90
N VAL A 120 -0.70 -0.90 -9.41
CA VAL A 120 0.05 -1.85 -10.23
C VAL A 120 -0.48 -3.26 -10.04
N GLU A 121 -0.82 -3.90 -11.14
CA GLU A 121 -1.26 -5.29 -11.21
C GLU A 121 -0.48 -6.05 -12.26
N GLU A 122 -0.29 -7.35 -12.08
CA GLU A 122 0.26 -8.26 -13.09
C GLU A 122 -0.87 -9.10 -13.70
N LEU A 123 -0.81 -9.33 -14.99
CA LEU A 123 -1.55 -10.39 -15.66
C LEU A 123 -0.55 -11.43 -16.16
N ASP A 124 -0.55 -12.61 -15.54
CA ASP A 124 0.27 -13.76 -15.96
C ASP A 124 -0.64 -14.83 -16.59
N LEU A 125 -0.50 -15.04 -17.90
CA LEU A 125 -1.27 -16.05 -18.62
C LEU A 125 -0.83 -17.47 -18.28
N ASN A 126 0.38 -17.69 -17.77
CA ASN A 126 0.82 -19.01 -17.33
C ASN A 126 0.14 -19.41 -16.01
N ALA A 127 -0.09 -18.46 -15.12
CA ALA A 127 -0.82 -18.65 -13.87
C ALA A 127 -2.35 -18.68 -14.08
N CYS A 128 -2.86 -17.84 -15.01
CA CYS A 128 -4.28 -17.64 -15.26
C CYS A 128 -4.65 -17.86 -16.75
N PRO A 129 -4.56 -19.09 -17.28
CA PRO A 129 -4.77 -19.37 -18.70
C PRO A 129 -6.19 -19.06 -19.21
N GLU A 130 -7.16 -18.87 -18.32
CA GLU A 130 -8.53 -18.45 -18.65
C GLU A 130 -8.60 -17.04 -19.22
N TYR A 131 -7.61 -16.19 -18.97
CA TYR A 131 -7.55 -14.82 -19.53
C TYR A 131 -6.99 -14.76 -20.95
N LYS A 132 -6.73 -15.90 -21.58
CA LYS A 132 -6.11 -15.98 -22.91
C LYS A 132 -6.79 -15.09 -23.95
N ASP A 133 -8.11 -15.03 -23.96
CA ASP A 133 -8.86 -14.24 -24.95
C ASP A 133 -8.76 -12.72 -24.73
N ASN A 134 -8.39 -12.31 -23.51
CA ASN A 134 -8.24 -10.91 -23.11
C ASN A 134 -6.78 -10.50 -22.94
N PHE A 135 -5.83 -11.42 -23.12
CA PHE A 135 -4.42 -11.15 -22.94
C PHE A 135 -3.90 -10.21 -24.04
N PRO A 136 -3.20 -9.12 -23.68
CA PRO A 136 -2.72 -8.14 -24.63
C PRO A 136 -1.40 -8.56 -25.31
N PHE A 137 -1.39 -9.66 -26.07
CA PHE A 137 -0.21 -10.25 -26.70
C PHE A 137 0.69 -9.27 -27.48
N LYS A 138 0.13 -8.16 -27.99
CA LYS A 138 0.91 -7.14 -28.69
C LYS A 138 1.81 -6.33 -27.76
N ASP A 139 1.51 -6.31 -26.47
CA ASP A 139 2.23 -5.57 -25.45
C ASP A 139 3.26 -6.49 -24.73
N ASP A 140 3.14 -7.81 -24.89
CA ASP A 140 4.09 -8.84 -24.47
C ASP A 140 5.21 -8.96 -25.51
N LYS A 141 6.25 -8.14 -25.34
CA LYS A 141 7.33 -8.02 -26.33
C LYS A 141 8.44 -9.07 -26.14
N ASP A 142 8.62 -9.54 -24.91
CA ASP A 142 9.62 -10.53 -24.55
C ASP A 142 9.09 -11.98 -24.67
N GLY A 143 7.74 -12.16 -24.72
CA GLY A 143 7.09 -13.45 -24.96
C GLY A 143 6.98 -14.32 -23.71
N ASP A 144 7.16 -13.75 -22.53
CA ASP A 144 7.06 -14.45 -21.24
C ASP A 144 5.60 -14.67 -20.79
N LYS A 145 4.64 -14.03 -21.47
CA LYS A 145 3.20 -14.05 -21.21
C LYS A 145 2.79 -13.35 -19.91
N LYS A 146 3.53 -12.33 -19.53
CA LYS A 146 3.23 -11.44 -18.42
C LYS A 146 3.07 -10.01 -18.91
N ILE A 147 2.10 -9.31 -18.38
CA ILE A 147 1.91 -7.88 -18.63
C ILE A 147 1.61 -7.19 -17.31
N TYR A 148 2.28 -6.08 -17.10
CA TYR A 148 2.08 -5.21 -15.94
C TYR A 148 1.18 -4.04 -16.32
N PHE A 149 0.08 -3.90 -15.57
CA PHE A 149 -0.84 -2.78 -15.72
C PHE A 149 -0.50 -1.74 -14.66
N VAL A 150 -0.05 -0.56 -15.12
CA VAL A 150 0.15 0.59 -14.25
C VAL A 150 -0.98 1.57 -14.53
N ARG A 151 -1.87 1.76 -13.56
CA ARG A 151 -3.02 2.65 -13.67
C ARG A 151 -2.75 3.93 -12.92
N PHE A 152 -2.92 5.06 -13.59
CA PHE A 152 -2.97 6.39 -13.04
C PHE A 152 -4.41 6.88 -12.99
N TYR A 153 -4.67 8.04 -12.39
CA TYR A 153 -6.02 8.58 -12.24
C TYR A 153 -6.84 8.64 -13.55
N GLU A 154 -6.24 9.04 -14.66
CA GLU A 154 -6.91 9.17 -15.97
C GLU A 154 -6.28 8.32 -17.09
N ASP A 155 -5.20 7.58 -16.79
CA ASP A 155 -4.39 6.89 -17.78
C ASP A 155 -3.98 5.50 -17.32
N SER A 156 -3.56 4.65 -18.25
CA SER A 156 -3.00 3.35 -17.92
C SER A 156 -1.90 2.96 -18.90
N LEU A 157 -0.82 2.37 -18.37
CA LEU A 157 0.23 1.77 -19.15
C LEU A 157 0.08 0.25 -19.12
N ARG A 158 0.46 -0.40 -20.23
CA ARG A 158 0.67 -1.84 -20.31
C ARG A 158 2.12 -2.05 -20.68
N LEU A 159 2.84 -2.67 -19.78
CA LEU A 159 4.29 -2.79 -19.85
C LEU A 159 4.67 -4.27 -19.87
N ASP A 160 5.67 -4.64 -20.68
CA ASP A 160 6.38 -5.91 -20.49
C ASP A 160 7.28 -5.83 -19.24
N GLU A 161 7.91 -6.95 -18.86
CA GLU A 161 8.73 -7.01 -17.66
C GLU A 161 9.88 -5.99 -17.67
N GLY A 162 10.55 -5.83 -18.80
CA GLY A 162 11.66 -4.88 -18.93
C GLY A 162 11.20 -3.44 -18.76
N GLU A 163 10.12 -3.04 -19.44
CA GLU A 163 9.54 -1.71 -19.35
C GLU A 163 9.01 -1.42 -17.93
N TYR A 164 8.40 -2.43 -17.29
CA TYR A 164 7.92 -2.32 -15.92
C TYR A 164 9.06 -2.11 -14.93
N ASN A 165 10.14 -2.87 -15.06
CA ASN A 165 11.32 -2.72 -14.21
C ASN A 165 11.95 -1.34 -14.36
N ASP A 166 12.10 -0.84 -15.60
CA ASP A 166 12.60 0.51 -15.90
C ASP A 166 11.68 1.60 -15.28
N TRP A 167 10.37 1.42 -15.39
CA TRP A 167 9.41 2.35 -14.81
C TRP A 167 9.49 2.36 -13.29
N LYS A 168 9.53 1.17 -12.67
CA LYS A 168 9.61 0.99 -11.22
C LYS A 168 10.89 1.57 -10.65
N GLU A 169 12.04 1.31 -11.29
CA GLU A 169 13.33 1.85 -10.88
C GLU A 169 13.32 3.38 -10.89
N LYS A 170 12.80 4.00 -11.94
CA LYS A 170 12.67 5.46 -12.01
C LYS A 170 11.72 6.04 -10.97
N LEU A 171 10.61 5.35 -10.68
CA LEU A 171 9.63 5.82 -9.71
C LEU A 171 10.20 5.80 -8.29
N PHE A 172 10.88 4.70 -7.95
CA PHE A 172 11.46 4.48 -6.62
C PHE A 172 12.98 4.77 -6.60
N GLU A 173 13.44 5.79 -7.38
CA GLU A 173 14.84 6.22 -7.47
C GLU A 173 15.31 6.90 -6.17
N SER A 174 15.10 6.25 -5.04
CA SER A 174 15.53 6.71 -3.72
C SER A 174 15.63 5.55 -2.75
N ASP A 175 16.37 5.76 -1.66
CA ASP A 175 16.48 4.77 -0.60
C ASP A 175 15.17 4.64 0.20
N LEU A 176 15.01 3.48 0.83
CA LEU A 176 13.94 3.27 1.80
C LEU A 176 14.28 3.97 3.11
N PHE A 177 13.30 4.62 3.71
CA PHE A 177 13.44 5.08 5.08
C PHE A 177 13.60 3.90 6.04
N GLU A 178 14.65 3.91 6.84
CA GLU A 178 14.79 3.05 8.00
C GLU A 178 14.12 3.73 9.21
N LEU A 179 12.82 3.52 9.37
CA LEU A 179 12.08 4.07 10.49
C LEU A 179 12.43 3.34 11.79
N ASN A 180 12.90 4.09 12.79
CA ASN A 180 13.19 3.56 14.12
C ASN A 180 11.92 3.56 14.97
N TRP A 181 11.14 2.51 14.87
CA TRP A 181 9.88 2.35 15.59
C TRP A 181 10.09 2.21 17.11
N HIS A 182 9.30 2.95 17.87
CA HIS A 182 9.24 2.88 19.33
C HIS A 182 8.03 2.05 19.75
N THR A 183 8.27 0.98 20.51
CA THR A 183 7.20 0.13 21.06
C THR A 183 6.45 0.86 22.16
N LEU A 184 5.12 0.83 22.08
CA LEU A 184 4.24 1.29 23.14
C LEU A 184 4.10 0.17 24.18
N SER A 185 4.55 0.38 25.40
CA SER A 185 4.47 -0.56 26.52
C SER A 185 3.26 -0.32 27.40
#